data_b1a4f676bb8789cb54b36967561eb65b
#
_entry.id   b1a4f676bb8789cb54b36967561eb65b
#
_cell.length_a   1.000
_cell.length_b   1.000
_cell.length_c   1.000
_cell.angle_alpha   90.00
_cell.angle_beta   90.00
_cell.angle_gamma   90.00
#
_symmetry.space_group_name_H-M   'P 1'
#
loop_
_entity.id
_entity.type
_entity.pdbx_description
1 polymer ?
#
loop_
_entity_poly.entity_id
_entity_poly.type
_entity_poly.pdbx_seq_one_letter_code
_entity_poly.pdbx_strand_id
1 'polypeptide(L)'
;MSEFNSCLRSGKVSFGDDLRSVAEVTHLFGVKATKLPYHNWFTVPGKENTIACLLSENGGDGWQNARKIGPMCDKRGWNEILVIEEFNKDSEKTAARIADELARPLTRYVFWREERAGAAWYKSYGTFAVDADSTRATLGTDNPRVVYRRISKTAECLKVEEVKTAFSDDEFRALVGKTVEFDFLDDLAVVAEGKDKTPGGVSAMPGDKFVVKEATSQVLHVAACSAEGEGVLLAVPRRDFELGYVRVLP
;
A
#
# COMPACT_ATOMS: atom_id res chain seq x y z
N MET A 1 -3.27 -3.52 -15.44
CA MET A 1 -3.94 -3.21 -14.15
C MET A 1 -2.88 -3.29 -13.08
N SER A 2 -2.78 -2.30 -12.18
CA SER A 2 -1.78 -2.36 -11.09
C SER A 2 -2.18 -3.41 -10.05
N GLU A 3 -1.20 -4.00 -9.37
CA GLU A 3 -1.47 -4.95 -8.27
C GLU A 3 -2.23 -4.28 -7.13
N PHE A 4 -1.96 -3.00 -6.88
CA PHE A 4 -2.69 -2.17 -5.94
C PHE A 4 -4.21 -2.17 -6.20
N ASN A 5 -4.64 -1.91 -7.44
CA ASN A 5 -6.05 -1.94 -7.81
C ASN A 5 -6.66 -3.35 -7.66
N SER A 6 -5.89 -4.39 -7.94
CA SER A 6 -6.31 -5.78 -7.74
C SER A 6 -6.55 -6.07 -6.26
N CYS A 7 -5.68 -5.57 -5.37
CA CYS A 7 -5.84 -5.70 -3.92
C CYS A 7 -7.12 -5.02 -3.44
N LEU A 8 -7.38 -3.77 -3.87
CA LEU A 8 -8.59 -3.04 -3.50
C LEU A 8 -9.87 -3.74 -3.96
N ARG A 9 -9.89 -4.35 -5.15
CA ARG A 9 -11.05 -5.12 -5.63
C ARG A 9 -11.30 -6.37 -4.83
N SER A 10 -10.23 -7.10 -4.51
CA SER A 10 -10.33 -8.34 -3.74
C SER A 10 -10.57 -8.11 -2.26
N GLY A 11 -10.24 -6.92 -1.74
CA GLY A 11 -10.18 -6.62 -0.31
C GLY A 11 -9.05 -7.36 0.41
N LYS A 12 -8.07 -7.84 -0.34
CA LYS A 12 -6.93 -8.61 0.19
C LYS A 12 -5.65 -8.27 -0.56
N VAL A 13 -4.57 -8.20 0.17
CA VAL A 13 -3.21 -8.18 -0.37
C VAL A 13 -2.55 -9.52 -0.06
N SER A 14 -1.96 -10.14 -1.06
CA SER A 14 -1.40 -11.50 -0.99
C SER A 14 0.12 -11.48 -0.90
N PHE A 15 0.69 -12.56 -0.38
CA PHE A 15 2.12 -12.78 -0.44
C PHE A 15 2.62 -12.69 -1.88
N GLY A 16 3.60 -11.83 -2.09
CA GLY A 16 4.22 -11.60 -3.40
C GLY A 16 3.70 -10.37 -4.13
N ASP A 17 2.53 -9.82 -3.73
CA ASP A 17 2.02 -8.59 -4.36
C ASP A 17 3.02 -7.44 -4.16
N ASP A 18 3.28 -6.71 -5.23
CA ASP A 18 4.22 -5.60 -5.28
C ASP A 18 3.50 -4.25 -5.30
N LEU A 19 3.83 -3.41 -4.34
CA LEU A 19 3.33 -2.04 -4.20
C LEU A 19 4.45 -1.04 -4.47
N ARG A 20 4.16 0.00 -5.23
CA ARG A 20 5.18 0.93 -5.76
C ARG A 20 5.66 1.97 -4.74
N SER A 21 4.91 2.18 -3.66
CA SER A 21 5.20 3.26 -2.72
C SER A 21 4.59 3.03 -1.35
N VAL A 22 5.07 3.79 -0.36
CA VAL A 22 4.43 3.88 0.96
C VAL A 22 2.98 4.33 0.85
N ALA A 23 2.69 5.25 -0.09
CA ALA A 23 1.33 5.75 -0.30
C ALA A 23 0.37 4.63 -0.72
N GLU A 24 0.77 3.77 -1.65
CA GLU A 24 -0.04 2.60 -2.01
C GLU A 24 -0.30 1.69 -0.80
N VAL A 25 0.75 1.38 -0.01
CA VAL A 25 0.56 0.54 1.19
C VAL A 25 -0.41 1.18 2.18
N THR A 26 -0.27 2.47 2.46
CA THR A 26 -1.14 3.15 3.44
C THR A 26 -2.57 3.27 2.95
N HIS A 27 -2.77 3.56 1.66
CA HIS A 27 -4.11 3.66 1.06
C HIS A 27 -4.85 2.32 1.06
N LEU A 28 -4.17 1.18 0.95
CA LEU A 28 -4.82 -0.14 1.12
C LEU A 28 -5.57 -0.24 2.46
N PHE A 29 -5.17 0.52 3.45
CA PHE A 29 -5.79 0.51 4.78
C PHE A 29 -6.53 1.81 5.14
N GLY A 30 -6.74 2.70 4.18
CA GLY A 30 -7.42 3.99 4.41
C GLY A 30 -6.61 4.99 5.24
N VAL A 31 -5.29 4.85 5.29
CA VAL A 31 -4.39 5.74 6.02
C VAL A 31 -3.71 6.71 5.08
N LYS A 32 -3.71 8.00 5.40
CA LYS A 32 -2.99 9.01 4.59
C LYS A 32 -1.49 8.92 4.85
N ALA A 33 -0.68 8.86 3.79
CA ALA A 33 0.78 8.74 3.86
C ALA A 33 1.45 9.88 4.67
N THR A 34 0.85 11.09 4.65
CA THR A 34 1.32 12.26 5.43
C THR A 34 1.24 12.08 6.93
N LYS A 35 0.55 11.05 7.42
CA LYS A 35 0.39 10.75 8.85
C LYS A 35 1.25 9.57 9.32
N LEU A 36 2.17 9.09 8.49
CA LEU A 36 3.11 8.07 8.95
C LEU A 36 4.00 8.65 10.03
N PRO A 37 4.00 8.08 11.24
CA PRO A 37 4.99 8.42 12.25
C PRO A 37 6.39 8.05 11.71
N TYR A 38 7.44 8.56 12.34
CA TYR A 38 8.85 8.23 12.06
C TYR A 38 9.17 6.72 12.16
N HIS A 39 8.21 5.92 12.60
CA HIS A 39 8.31 4.47 12.69
C HIS A 39 7.78 3.84 11.39
N ASN A 40 8.45 2.83 10.92
CA ASN A 40 8.09 2.07 9.71
C ASN A 40 6.85 1.17 9.95
N TRP A 41 5.84 1.66 10.68
CA TRP A 41 4.59 0.94 10.94
C TRP A 41 3.45 1.92 11.26
N PHE A 42 2.21 1.46 11.09
CA PHE A 42 0.99 2.19 11.45
C PHE A 42 -0.10 1.21 11.91
N THR A 43 -1.01 1.69 12.74
CA THR A 43 -2.18 0.91 13.19
C THR A 43 -3.17 0.77 12.03
N VAL A 44 -3.68 -0.45 11.81
CA VAL A 44 -4.70 -0.70 10.79
C VAL A 44 -6.06 -0.27 11.31
N PRO A 45 -6.73 0.72 10.69
CA PRO A 45 -8.04 1.18 11.14
C PRO A 45 -9.07 0.05 11.22
N GLY A 46 -9.87 0.05 12.28
CA GLY A 46 -10.93 -0.94 12.48
C GLY A 46 -10.46 -2.35 12.85
N LYS A 47 -9.15 -2.55 13.08
CA LYS A 47 -8.60 -3.84 13.53
C LYS A 47 -7.82 -3.67 14.82
N GLU A 48 -8.36 -4.23 15.91
CA GLU A 48 -7.67 -4.23 17.19
C GLU A 48 -6.36 -5.02 17.12
N ASN A 49 -5.36 -4.53 17.84
CA ASN A 49 -4.04 -5.18 17.95
C ASN A 49 -3.40 -5.56 16.60
N THR A 50 -3.69 -4.77 15.55
CA THR A 50 -3.16 -5.01 14.20
C THR A 50 -2.42 -3.79 13.69
N ILE A 51 -1.20 -4.01 13.21
CA ILE A 51 -0.36 -2.98 12.59
C ILE A 51 0.09 -3.42 11.19
N ALA A 52 0.32 -2.47 10.30
CA ALA A 52 1.04 -2.69 9.07
C ALA A 52 2.49 -2.22 9.24
N CYS A 53 3.44 -3.07 8.91
CA CYS A 53 4.87 -2.85 9.08
C CYS A 53 5.56 -2.74 7.72
N LEU A 54 6.32 -1.66 7.54
CA LEU A 54 7.17 -1.41 6.37
C LEU A 54 8.61 -1.78 6.75
N LEU A 55 8.99 -3.03 6.54
CA LEU A 55 10.27 -3.56 6.99
C LEU A 55 11.33 -3.49 5.91
N SER A 56 12.59 -3.33 6.34
CA SER A 56 13.79 -3.52 5.53
C SER A 56 14.84 -4.24 6.38
N GLU A 57 15.91 -4.73 5.78
CA GLU A 57 17.01 -5.37 6.53
C GLU A 57 17.57 -4.46 7.62
N ASN A 58 17.68 -3.18 7.31
CA ASN A 58 18.12 -2.15 8.25
C ASN A 58 16.91 -1.32 8.71
N GLY A 59 16.45 -1.55 9.93
CA GLY A 59 15.28 -0.89 10.52
C GLY A 59 15.52 0.53 11.05
N GLY A 60 16.75 1.03 11.00
CA GLY A 60 17.12 2.30 11.63
C GLY A 60 17.38 2.17 13.13
N ASP A 61 18.07 3.15 13.74
CA ASP A 61 18.39 3.21 15.18
C ASP A 61 19.00 1.90 15.75
N GLY A 62 19.79 1.20 14.94
CA GLY A 62 20.45 -0.06 15.30
C GLY A 62 19.56 -1.30 15.17
N TRP A 63 18.28 -1.17 14.81
CA TRP A 63 17.41 -2.30 14.53
C TRP A 63 17.75 -2.98 13.21
N GLN A 64 17.63 -4.30 13.20
CA GLN A 64 17.82 -5.14 12.02
C GLN A 64 16.68 -6.16 11.93
N ASN A 65 16.32 -6.52 10.71
CA ASN A 65 15.34 -7.55 10.41
C ASN A 65 15.99 -8.60 9.53
N ALA A 66 15.90 -9.86 9.92
CA ALA A 66 16.38 -10.99 9.15
C ALA A 66 15.21 -11.85 8.67
N ARG A 67 15.20 -12.21 7.39
CA ARG A 67 14.22 -13.12 6.81
C ARG A 67 14.78 -14.53 6.82
N LYS A 68 14.03 -15.46 7.37
CA LYS A 68 14.41 -16.88 7.38
C LYS A 68 13.32 -17.75 6.77
N ILE A 69 13.76 -18.66 5.94
CA ILE A 69 12.93 -19.74 5.41
C ILE A 69 13.02 -20.89 6.41
N GLY A 70 11.89 -21.25 7.01
CA GLY A 70 11.85 -22.36 7.95
C GLY A 70 12.05 -23.71 7.29
N PRO A 71 12.55 -24.72 8.00
CA PRO A 71 12.82 -26.07 7.47
C PRO A 71 11.57 -26.78 6.93
N MET A 72 10.39 -26.32 7.27
CA MET A 72 9.11 -26.85 6.74
C MET A 72 8.76 -26.34 5.35
N CYS A 73 9.51 -25.40 4.79
CA CYS A 73 9.23 -24.81 3.48
C CYS A 73 9.55 -25.76 2.33
N ASP A 74 10.38 -26.74 2.54
CA ASP A 74 10.78 -27.72 1.52
C ASP A 74 9.59 -28.49 0.93
N LYS A 75 8.50 -28.59 1.68
CA LYS A 75 7.27 -29.26 1.25
C LYS A 75 6.22 -28.35 0.62
N ARG A 76 6.40 -27.00 0.70
CA ARG A 76 5.38 -26.01 0.32
C ARG A 76 5.85 -25.00 -0.73
N GLY A 77 7.11 -25.06 -1.15
CA GLY A 77 7.69 -24.09 -2.08
C GLY A 77 8.87 -23.33 -1.47
N TRP A 78 9.99 -23.43 -2.09
CA TRP A 78 11.32 -22.95 -1.66
C TRP A 78 11.44 -21.46 -1.38
N ASN A 79 10.46 -20.66 -1.81
CA ASN A 79 10.50 -19.19 -1.72
C ASN A 79 9.58 -18.61 -0.63
N GLU A 80 9.04 -19.41 0.28
CA GLU A 80 8.16 -18.92 1.31
C GLU A 80 8.94 -18.45 2.55
N ILE A 81 8.92 -17.14 2.81
CA ILE A 81 9.44 -16.59 4.06
C ILE A 81 8.41 -16.88 5.15
N LEU A 82 8.79 -17.69 6.12
CA LEU A 82 7.94 -18.09 7.23
C LEU A 82 8.26 -17.36 8.53
N VAL A 83 9.49 -16.86 8.66
CA VAL A 83 9.99 -16.26 9.89
C VAL A 83 10.70 -14.95 9.59
N ILE A 84 10.42 -13.93 10.39
CA ILE A 84 11.17 -12.69 10.46
C ILE A 84 11.73 -12.58 11.88
N GLU A 85 13.01 -12.32 12.00
CA GLU A 85 13.67 -12.03 13.26
C GLU A 85 14.00 -10.55 13.33
N GLU A 86 13.61 -9.90 14.42
CA GLU A 86 13.91 -8.50 14.72
C GLU A 86 14.85 -8.42 15.92
N PHE A 87 15.94 -7.69 15.81
CA PHE A 87 16.91 -7.50 16.88
C PHE A 87 17.61 -6.15 16.77
N ASN A 88 18.17 -5.68 17.87
CA ASN A 88 19.01 -4.48 17.93
C ASN A 88 20.43 -4.88 18.32
N LYS A 89 21.43 -4.09 17.88
CA LYS A 89 22.81 -4.22 18.33
C LYS A 89 22.94 -4.05 19.85
N ASP A 90 22.03 -3.27 20.43
CA ASP A 90 21.87 -3.11 21.88
C ASP A 90 20.91 -4.22 22.37
N SER A 91 21.47 -5.15 23.12
CA SER A 91 20.71 -6.30 23.66
C SER A 91 19.63 -5.90 24.67
N GLU A 92 19.82 -4.80 25.41
CA GLU A 92 18.82 -4.29 26.36
C GLU A 92 17.59 -3.77 25.63
N LYS A 93 17.79 -3.05 24.53
CA LYS A 93 16.67 -2.62 23.65
C LYS A 93 15.91 -3.83 23.09
N THR A 94 16.63 -4.87 22.68
CA THR A 94 16.00 -6.10 22.21
C THR A 94 15.22 -6.80 23.30
N ALA A 95 15.78 -6.91 24.52
CA ALA A 95 15.10 -7.54 25.66
C ALA A 95 13.83 -6.77 26.05
N ALA A 96 13.87 -5.44 26.06
CA ALA A 96 12.69 -4.61 26.30
C ALA A 96 11.61 -4.83 25.24
N ARG A 97 12.01 -4.92 23.96
CA ARG A 97 11.11 -5.21 22.84
C ARG A 97 10.48 -6.60 22.96
N ILE A 98 11.25 -7.62 23.34
CA ILE A 98 10.75 -8.97 23.60
C ILE A 98 9.68 -8.93 24.71
N ALA A 99 9.96 -8.25 25.82
CA ALA A 99 9.02 -8.16 26.93
C ALA A 99 7.69 -7.49 26.50
N ASP A 100 7.76 -6.41 25.72
CA ASP A 100 6.57 -5.71 25.21
C ASP A 100 5.76 -6.59 24.24
N GLU A 101 6.41 -7.25 23.29
CA GLU A 101 5.74 -8.14 22.31
C GLU A 101 5.10 -9.37 22.94
N LEU A 102 5.72 -9.92 24.00
CA LEU A 102 5.15 -11.06 24.73
C LEU A 102 3.99 -10.65 25.65
N ALA A 103 4.02 -9.41 26.18
CA ALA A 103 2.95 -8.89 27.01
C ALA A 103 1.73 -8.43 26.17
N ARG A 104 1.96 -7.88 25.00
CA ARG A 104 0.93 -7.31 24.12
C ARG A 104 1.18 -7.74 22.67
N PRO A 105 0.92 -9.01 22.34
CA PRO A 105 1.18 -9.52 21.00
C PRO A 105 0.32 -8.80 19.96
N LEU A 106 0.97 -8.33 18.89
CA LEU A 106 0.33 -7.67 17.77
C LEU A 106 0.30 -8.57 16.53
N THR A 107 -0.79 -8.50 15.80
CA THR A 107 -0.86 -9.00 14.42
C THR A 107 -0.16 -7.99 13.51
N ARG A 108 0.69 -8.46 12.61
CA ARG A 108 1.51 -7.64 11.73
C ARG A 108 1.25 -7.97 10.27
N TYR A 109 0.77 -7.01 9.50
CA TYR A 109 0.78 -7.07 8.05
C TYR A 109 2.14 -6.58 7.58
N VAL A 110 2.92 -7.45 6.96
CA VAL A 110 4.32 -7.16 6.65
C VAL A 110 4.50 -6.84 5.17
N PHE A 111 5.09 -5.67 4.92
CA PHE A 111 5.50 -5.18 3.63
C PHE A 111 7.01 -4.97 3.65
N TRP A 112 7.72 -5.75 2.83
CA TRP A 112 9.17 -5.69 2.79
C TRP A 112 9.64 -4.72 1.72
N ARG A 113 10.45 -3.75 2.11
CA ARG A 113 11.04 -2.78 1.20
C ARG A 113 12.14 -3.44 0.36
N GLU A 114 12.02 -3.28 -0.95
CA GLU A 114 13.02 -3.65 -1.95
C GLU A 114 13.39 -2.40 -2.76
N GLU A 115 14.64 -2.28 -3.17
CA GLU A 115 15.04 -1.22 -4.10
C GLU A 115 15.12 -1.80 -5.51
N ARG A 116 14.40 -1.19 -6.46
CA ARG A 116 14.38 -1.59 -7.85
C ARG A 116 14.55 -0.34 -8.72
N ALA A 117 15.59 -0.32 -9.56
CA ALA A 117 15.90 0.79 -10.47
C ALA A 117 15.89 2.19 -9.78
N GLY A 118 16.36 2.26 -8.53
CA GLY A 118 16.44 3.51 -7.77
C GLY A 118 15.13 3.93 -7.08
N ALA A 119 14.07 3.12 -7.17
CA ALA A 119 12.82 3.35 -6.48
C ALA A 119 12.57 2.30 -5.38
N ALA A 120 11.92 2.72 -4.29
CA ALA A 120 11.51 1.82 -3.23
C ALA A 120 10.19 1.13 -3.61
N TRP A 121 10.19 -0.19 -3.58
CA TRP A 121 9.02 -1.06 -3.73
C TRP A 121 8.74 -1.77 -2.44
N TYR A 122 7.50 -2.17 -2.22
CA TYR A 122 7.05 -2.85 -1.03
C TYR A 122 6.36 -4.16 -1.42
N LYS A 123 7.04 -5.28 -1.16
CA LYS A 123 6.48 -6.61 -1.39
C LYS A 123 5.71 -7.08 -0.17
N SER A 124 4.47 -7.50 -0.35
CA SER A 124 3.67 -8.10 0.70
C SER A 124 4.21 -9.47 1.10
N TYR A 125 4.40 -9.68 2.39
CA TYR A 125 4.79 -10.98 2.96
C TYR A 125 3.65 -11.65 3.71
N GLY A 126 2.47 -11.03 3.76
CA GLY A 126 1.30 -11.55 4.44
C GLY A 126 1.23 -11.14 5.91
N THR A 127 0.59 -11.95 6.71
CA THR A 127 0.29 -11.69 8.13
C THR A 127 1.19 -12.50 9.03
N PHE A 128 1.75 -11.84 10.05
CA PHE A 128 2.66 -12.42 11.04
C PHE A 128 2.15 -12.18 12.45
N ALA A 129 2.54 -13.07 13.36
CA ALA A 129 2.39 -12.92 14.80
C ALA A 129 3.69 -13.30 15.48
N VAL A 130 3.89 -12.82 16.72
CA VAL A 130 5.04 -13.23 17.53
C VAL A 130 4.97 -14.75 17.81
N ASP A 131 6.07 -15.44 17.55
CA ASP A 131 6.29 -16.81 17.99
C ASP A 131 6.89 -16.76 19.41
N ALA A 132 6.02 -16.86 20.40
CA ALA A 132 6.40 -16.66 21.79
C ALA A 132 7.45 -17.67 22.27
N ASP A 133 7.34 -18.93 21.86
CA ASP A 133 8.27 -19.98 22.29
C ASP A 133 9.65 -19.79 21.64
N SER A 134 9.67 -19.55 20.33
CA SER A 134 10.92 -19.24 19.63
C SER A 134 11.57 -17.95 20.17
N THR A 135 10.78 -16.93 20.49
CA THR A 135 11.26 -15.67 21.05
C THR A 135 11.87 -15.89 22.43
N ARG A 136 11.16 -16.60 23.35
CA ARG A 136 11.67 -16.93 24.69
C ARG A 136 12.95 -17.75 24.64
N ALA A 137 13.07 -18.66 23.69
CA ALA A 137 14.27 -19.48 23.53
C ALA A 137 15.53 -18.66 23.18
N THR A 138 15.38 -17.42 22.73
CA THR A 138 16.52 -16.52 22.47
C THR A 138 16.94 -15.71 23.71
N LEU A 139 16.10 -15.66 24.75
CA LEU A 139 16.44 -14.97 25.99
C LEU A 139 17.61 -15.68 26.69
N GLY A 140 18.58 -14.91 27.20
CA GLY A 140 19.77 -15.46 27.85
C GLY A 140 20.85 -15.97 26.88
N THR A 141 20.64 -15.83 25.56
CA THR A 141 21.69 -16.04 24.55
C THR A 141 22.42 -14.72 24.25
N ASP A 142 23.57 -14.82 23.58
CA ASP A 142 24.33 -13.63 23.14
C ASP A 142 23.58 -12.82 22.05
N ASN A 143 22.53 -13.37 21.49
CA ASN A 143 21.76 -12.77 20.41
C ASN A 143 20.25 -12.88 20.64
N PRO A 144 19.69 -12.14 21.63
CA PRO A 144 18.25 -12.09 21.84
C PRO A 144 17.55 -11.50 20.62
N ARG A 145 16.35 -12.00 20.28
CA ARG A 145 15.57 -11.54 19.12
C ARG A 145 14.09 -11.78 19.29
N VAL A 146 13.27 -10.93 18.72
CA VAL A 146 11.84 -11.21 18.54
C VAL A 146 11.69 -12.05 17.28
N VAL A 147 10.97 -13.14 17.38
CA VAL A 147 10.70 -14.05 16.27
C VAL A 147 9.23 -13.91 15.88
N TYR A 148 8.98 -13.51 14.65
CA TYR A 148 7.62 -13.44 14.08
C TYR A 148 7.44 -14.58 13.08
N ARG A 149 6.36 -15.30 13.21
CA ARG A 149 5.98 -16.39 12.30
C ARG A 149 4.82 -15.97 11.42
N ARG A 150 4.87 -16.29 10.14
CA ARG A 150 3.76 -16.04 9.24
C ARG A 150 2.58 -16.96 9.58
N ILE A 151 1.41 -16.36 9.83
CA ILE A 151 0.15 -17.03 10.13
C ILE A 151 -0.81 -17.05 8.94
N SER A 152 -0.65 -16.14 7.98
CA SER A 152 -1.41 -16.10 6.73
C SER A 152 -0.60 -15.54 5.58
N LYS A 153 -0.85 -16.02 4.36
CA LYS A 153 -0.29 -15.47 3.13
C LYS A 153 -0.98 -14.18 2.68
N THR A 154 -2.08 -13.81 3.32
CA THR A 154 -2.88 -12.64 2.96
C THR A 154 -3.03 -11.71 4.14
N ALA A 155 -3.19 -10.42 3.84
CA ALA A 155 -3.68 -9.40 4.77
C ALA A 155 -4.98 -8.82 4.21
N GLU A 156 -5.96 -8.59 5.06
CA GLU A 156 -7.19 -7.92 4.65
C GLU A 156 -6.96 -6.42 4.54
N CYS A 157 -7.42 -5.83 3.45
CA CYS A 157 -7.36 -4.40 3.21
C CYS A 157 -8.75 -3.85 2.87
N LEU A 158 -8.84 -2.57 2.55
CA LEU A 158 -10.08 -1.97 2.06
C LEU A 158 -10.54 -2.72 0.81
N LYS A 159 -11.85 -2.89 0.70
CA LYS A 159 -12.49 -3.41 -0.50
C LYS A 159 -13.30 -2.30 -1.14
N VAL A 160 -12.98 -2.01 -2.40
CA VAL A 160 -13.75 -1.08 -3.22
C VAL A 160 -14.56 -1.88 -4.22
N GLU A 161 -15.87 -1.71 -4.17
CA GLU A 161 -16.77 -2.38 -5.12
C GLU A 161 -16.73 -1.68 -6.47
N GLU A 162 -16.57 -2.46 -7.54
CA GLU A 162 -16.68 -1.92 -8.90
C GLU A 162 -18.16 -1.60 -9.19
N VAL A 163 -18.44 -0.34 -9.40
CA VAL A 163 -19.72 0.12 -9.92
C VAL A 163 -19.59 0.24 -11.44
N LYS A 164 -20.16 -0.70 -12.16
CA LYS A 164 -20.26 -0.56 -13.63
C LYS A 164 -21.42 0.37 -13.96
N THR A 165 -21.11 1.60 -14.28
CA THR A 165 -22.10 2.58 -14.75
C THR A 165 -21.90 2.81 -16.24
N ALA A 166 -22.89 2.46 -17.05
CA ALA A 166 -22.88 2.86 -18.46
C ALA A 166 -23.40 4.30 -18.56
N PHE A 167 -22.60 5.19 -19.11
CA PHE A 167 -23.00 6.56 -19.43
C PHE A 167 -23.40 6.64 -20.92
N SER A 168 -24.48 7.34 -21.23
CA SER A 168 -24.69 7.85 -22.58
C SER A 168 -23.65 8.95 -22.90
N ASP A 169 -23.46 9.26 -24.17
CA ASP A 169 -22.52 10.32 -24.55
C ASP A 169 -22.91 11.68 -23.97
N ASP A 170 -24.21 11.95 -23.87
CA ASP A 170 -24.72 13.21 -23.32
C ASP A 170 -24.55 13.30 -21.82
N GLU A 171 -24.81 12.21 -21.09
CA GLU A 171 -24.56 12.15 -19.65
C GLU A 171 -23.07 12.31 -19.34
N PHE A 172 -22.20 11.70 -20.15
CA PHE A 172 -20.75 11.81 -19.95
C PHE A 172 -20.26 13.24 -20.22
N ARG A 173 -20.75 13.88 -21.29
CA ARG A 173 -20.45 15.31 -21.57
C ARG A 173 -21.01 16.26 -20.52
N ALA A 174 -22.14 15.92 -19.89
CA ALA A 174 -22.74 16.74 -18.83
C ALA A 174 -21.94 16.75 -17.51
N LEU A 175 -20.84 15.99 -17.43
CA LEU A 175 -19.93 16.00 -16.28
C LEU A 175 -19.07 17.27 -16.19
N VAL A 176 -19.02 18.09 -17.22
CA VAL A 176 -18.27 19.37 -17.19
C VAL A 176 -18.74 20.24 -16.01
N GLY A 177 -17.78 20.74 -15.23
CA GLY A 177 -18.01 21.50 -14.01
C GLY A 177 -18.25 20.65 -12.75
N LYS A 178 -18.41 19.34 -12.88
CA LYS A 178 -18.54 18.43 -11.73
C LYS A 178 -17.18 18.14 -11.14
N THR A 179 -17.19 17.80 -9.84
CA THR A 179 -16.01 17.25 -9.16
C THR A 179 -16.06 15.74 -9.24
N VAL A 180 -14.91 15.15 -9.56
CA VAL A 180 -14.71 13.71 -9.59
C VAL A 180 -13.66 13.31 -8.56
N GLU A 181 -13.81 12.11 -8.00
CA GLU A 181 -12.87 11.54 -7.03
C GLU A 181 -12.44 10.16 -7.48
N PHE A 182 -11.15 9.89 -7.38
CA PHE A 182 -10.60 8.59 -7.72
C PHE A 182 -10.75 7.61 -6.54
N ASP A 183 -11.31 6.45 -6.79
CA ASP A 183 -11.40 5.34 -5.83
C ASP A 183 -10.27 4.31 -6.04
N PHE A 184 -9.60 4.36 -7.19
CA PHE A 184 -8.47 3.49 -7.55
C PHE A 184 -7.28 4.31 -8.04
N LEU A 185 -6.08 3.72 -7.94
CA LEU A 185 -4.88 4.28 -8.58
C LEU A 185 -5.05 4.26 -10.10
N ASP A 186 -4.80 5.38 -10.73
CA ASP A 186 -4.75 5.51 -12.17
C ASP A 186 -3.59 6.39 -12.63
N ASP A 187 -2.97 6.01 -13.74
CA ASP A 187 -1.89 6.78 -14.36
C ASP A 187 -2.49 7.62 -15.49
N LEU A 188 -2.70 8.89 -15.23
CA LEU A 188 -3.34 9.82 -16.14
C LEU A 188 -2.34 10.47 -17.09
N ALA A 189 -2.73 10.58 -18.35
CA ALA A 189 -1.96 11.34 -19.32
C ALA A 189 -2.13 12.85 -19.10
N VAL A 190 -1.01 13.59 -19.13
CA VAL A 190 -1.05 15.05 -19.13
C VAL A 190 -1.49 15.55 -20.50
N VAL A 191 -2.54 16.37 -20.53
CA VAL A 191 -2.98 17.05 -21.74
C VAL A 191 -2.13 18.31 -21.93
N ALA A 192 -1.19 18.28 -22.86
CA ALA A 192 -0.38 19.46 -23.17
C ALA A 192 -1.17 20.43 -24.04
N GLU A 193 -1.31 21.68 -23.61
CA GLU A 193 -1.68 22.77 -24.52
C GLU A 193 -0.56 22.98 -25.56
N GLY A 194 -0.81 22.49 -26.78
CA GLY A 194 -0.15 22.91 -28.01
C GLY A 194 1.36 22.80 -28.07
N LYS A 195 1.96 21.61 -27.87
CA LYS A 195 3.20 21.10 -28.51
C LYS A 195 3.64 19.79 -27.91
N ASP A 196 4.12 18.88 -28.73
CA ASP A 196 4.80 17.63 -28.42
C ASP A 196 5.66 17.72 -27.15
N LYS A 197 5.18 17.19 -26.06
CA LYS A 197 6.04 16.93 -24.89
C LYS A 197 5.61 15.65 -24.18
N THR A 198 6.57 14.78 -24.15
CA THR A 198 6.85 13.66 -23.25
C THR A 198 5.71 13.27 -22.32
N PRO A 199 5.28 12.02 -22.35
CA PRO A 199 4.29 11.51 -21.41
C PRO A 199 4.90 11.41 -20.02
N GLY A 200 4.81 12.49 -19.27
CA GLY A 200 4.91 12.43 -17.82
C GLY A 200 3.53 12.06 -17.31
N GLY A 201 3.27 10.79 -17.03
CA GLY A 201 2.03 10.40 -16.40
C GLY A 201 1.98 10.98 -14.97
N VAL A 202 0.82 11.47 -14.58
CA VAL A 202 0.50 11.84 -13.20
C VAL A 202 -0.34 10.71 -12.64
N SER A 203 0.11 10.11 -11.53
CA SER A 203 -0.69 9.08 -10.86
C SER A 203 -1.75 9.76 -9.99
N ALA A 204 -3.01 9.50 -10.28
CA ALA A 204 -4.12 9.83 -9.39
C ALA A 204 -4.26 8.72 -8.33
N MET A 205 -4.39 9.11 -7.08
CA MET A 205 -4.49 8.21 -5.94
C MET A 205 -5.93 8.18 -5.40
N PRO A 206 -6.35 7.10 -4.72
CA PRO A 206 -7.63 7.07 -4.05
C PRO A 206 -7.85 8.28 -3.13
N GLY A 207 -8.98 8.95 -3.31
CA GLY A 207 -9.34 10.18 -2.61
C GLY A 207 -8.86 11.48 -3.25
N ASP A 208 -8.09 11.41 -4.35
CA ASP A 208 -7.74 12.61 -5.13
C ASP A 208 -8.97 13.15 -5.86
N LYS A 209 -9.12 14.48 -5.83
CA LYS A 209 -10.28 15.19 -6.39
C LYS A 209 -9.85 16.12 -7.51
N PHE A 210 -10.63 16.09 -8.57
CA PHE A 210 -10.41 16.90 -9.77
C PHE A 210 -11.72 17.53 -10.22
N VAL A 211 -11.64 18.70 -10.86
CA VAL A 211 -12.77 19.34 -11.52
C VAL A 211 -12.72 19.03 -13.01
N VAL A 212 -13.82 18.58 -13.57
CA VAL A 212 -13.96 18.36 -15.02
C VAL A 212 -14.01 19.72 -15.74
N LYS A 213 -13.03 19.98 -16.59
CA LYS A 213 -12.93 21.23 -17.38
C LYS A 213 -13.53 21.07 -18.77
N GLU A 214 -13.30 19.94 -19.39
CA GLU A 214 -13.78 19.63 -20.74
C GLU A 214 -14.20 18.16 -20.82
N ALA A 215 -15.10 17.83 -21.73
CA ALA A 215 -15.56 16.48 -21.98
C ALA A 215 -15.75 16.22 -23.47
N THR A 216 -15.22 15.09 -23.92
CA THR A 216 -15.56 14.47 -25.21
C THR A 216 -16.47 13.26 -24.96
N SER A 217 -16.81 12.48 -25.99
CA SER A 217 -17.54 11.21 -25.79
C SER A 217 -16.68 10.10 -25.16
N GLN A 218 -15.36 10.25 -25.12
CA GLN A 218 -14.42 9.20 -24.70
C GLN A 218 -13.49 9.59 -23.55
N VAL A 219 -13.29 10.88 -23.31
CA VAL A 219 -12.30 11.40 -22.37
C VAL A 219 -12.83 12.65 -21.68
N LEU A 220 -12.59 12.75 -20.37
CA LEU A 220 -12.71 13.99 -19.61
C LEU A 220 -11.33 14.60 -19.41
N HIS A 221 -11.23 15.91 -19.59
CA HIS A 221 -10.06 16.68 -19.18
C HIS A 221 -10.35 17.29 -17.80
N VAL A 222 -9.53 16.92 -16.83
CA VAL A 222 -9.72 17.29 -15.43
C VAL A 222 -8.52 18.10 -14.92
N ALA A 223 -8.77 19.01 -13.99
CA ALA A 223 -7.75 19.76 -13.27
C ALA A 223 -7.84 19.49 -11.76
N ALA A 224 -6.70 19.45 -11.08
CA ALA A 224 -6.67 19.26 -9.63
C ALA A 224 -7.46 20.37 -8.91
N CYS A 225 -8.14 20.02 -7.81
CA CYS A 225 -8.90 20.96 -6.99
C CYS A 225 -8.00 21.85 -6.11
N SER A 226 -6.69 21.62 -6.07
CA SER A 226 -5.73 22.42 -5.29
C SER A 226 -5.12 23.54 -6.13
N ALA A 227 -4.81 24.67 -5.48
CA ALA A 227 -4.21 25.84 -6.14
C ALA A 227 -2.81 25.56 -6.75
N GLU A 228 -2.12 24.53 -6.31
CA GLU A 228 -0.79 24.13 -6.83
C GLU A 228 -0.87 23.43 -8.20
N GLY A 229 -2.06 23.03 -8.66
CA GLY A 229 -2.29 22.33 -9.92
C GLY A 229 -2.98 23.17 -11.00
N GLU A 230 -3.13 24.48 -10.83
CA GLU A 230 -3.72 25.33 -11.85
C GLU A 230 -2.88 25.34 -13.14
N GLY A 231 -3.48 24.86 -14.22
CA GLY A 231 -2.89 24.88 -15.56
C GLY A 231 -2.52 23.52 -16.13
N VAL A 232 -2.55 22.43 -15.34
CA VAL A 232 -2.31 21.08 -15.85
C VAL A 232 -3.65 20.36 -16.01
N LEU A 233 -3.98 20.02 -17.27
CA LEU A 233 -5.12 19.16 -17.57
C LEU A 233 -4.65 17.72 -17.66
N LEU A 234 -5.40 16.83 -17.04
CA LEU A 234 -5.19 15.38 -17.07
C LEU A 234 -6.32 14.73 -17.85
N ALA A 235 -6.01 13.72 -18.64
CA ALA A 235 -7.00 12.96 -19.41
C ALA A 235 -7.49 11.75 -18.60
N VAL A 236 -8.80 11.71 -18.34
CA VAL A 236 -9.47 10.58 -17.68
C VAL A 236 -10.31 9.86 -18.73
N PRO A 237 -9.96 8.64 -19.14
CA PRO A 237 -10.73 7.87 -20.09
C PRO A 237 -12.13 7.54 -19.55
N ARG A 238 -13.14 7.55 -20.42
CA ARG A 238 -14.50 7.11 -20.08
C ARG A 238 -14.55 5.73 -19.46
N ARG A 239 -13.69 4.83 -19.93
CA ARG A 239 -13.56 3.48 -19.40
C ARG A 239 -13.33 3.44 -17.88
N ASP A 240 -12.64 4.43 -17.32
CA ASP A 240 -12.31 4.44 -15.89
C ASP A 240 -13.53 4.75 -15.04
N PHE A 241 -14.46 5.55 -15.57
CA PHE A 241 -15.81 5.72 -14.98
C PHE A 241 -16.64 4.44 -15.10
N GLU A 242 -16.66 3.82 -16.28
CA GLU A 242 -17.42 2.59 -16.52
C GLU A 242 -16.91 1.41 -15.67
N LEU A 243 -15.63 1.45 -15.28
CA LEU A 243 -15.01 0.48 -14.39
C LEU A 243 -15.13 0.85 -12.90
N GLY A 244 -15.72 2.00 -12.57
CA GLY A 244 -15.86 2.47 -11.21
C GLY A 244 -14.53 2.91 -10.57
N TYR A 245 -13.54 3.31 -11.36
CA TYR A 245 -12.27 3.86 -10.84
C TYR A 245 -12.42 5.29 -10.38
N VAL A 246 -13.38 5.98 -10.99
CA VAL A 246 -13.67 7.39 -10.76
C VAL A 246 -15.15 7.54 -10.53
N ARG A 247 -15.53 8.30 -9.52
CA ARG A 247 -16.93 8.63 -9.22
C ARG A 247 -17.17 10.12 -9.26
N VAL A 248 -18.40 10.51 -9.58
CA VAL A 248 -18.85 11.90 -9.55
C VAL A 248 -19.28 12.21 -8.11
N LEU A 249 -18.76 13.30 -7.56
CA LEU A 249 -19.22 13.81 -6.27
C LEU A 249 -20.52 14.60 -6.43
N PRO A 250 -21.44 14.53 -5.45
CA PRO A 250 -22.70 15.24 -5.46
C PRO A 250 -22.54 16.76 -5.49
#